data_3c3210288c55accb22713491608679da
#
_entry.id   3c3210288c55accb22713491608679da
#
_cell.length_a   1.000
_cell.length_b   1.000
_cell.length_c   1.000
_cell.angle_alpha   90.00
_cell.angle_beta   90.00
_cell.angle_gamma   90.00
#
_symmetry.space_group_name_H-M   'P 1'
#
loop_
_entity.id
_entity.type
_entity.pdbx_description
1 polymer ?
#
loop_
_entity_poly.entity_id
_entity_poly.type
_entity_poly.pdbx_seq_one_letter_code
_entity_poly.pdbx_strand_id
1 'polypeptide(L)'
;MKEFSYIHPNAKISPSAEIGPFCYIGEDVEIGDNCKLLSHVVIKGPTKINSGNTFYQFSTIGEDTPDKKFKGEKTSLLIGQNNIFREGVTIHRGTIQDEGVTSIGDNNLFMAYTLSLIHI
;
A
#
# COMPACT_ATOMS: atom_id res chain seq x y z
N MET A 1 4.65 2.53 -16.54
CA MET A 1 5.91 3.14 -17.02
C MET A 1 6.63 3.72 -15.82
N LYS A 2 7.74 3.07 -15.48
CA LYS A 2 8.49 3.45 -14.27
C LYS A 2 9.20 4.80 -14.39
N GLU A 3 9.51 5.22 -15.59
CA GLU A 3 10.32 6.43 -15.79
C GLU A 3 9.65 7.71 -15.33
N PHE A 4 8.32 7.68 -15.12
CA PHE A 4 7.62 8.84 -14.60
C PHE A 4 7.20 8.66 -13.15
N SER A 5 7.72 7.62 -12.50
CA SER A 5 7.36 7.32 -11.12
C SER A 5 8.56 7.50 -10.22
N TYR A 6 8.30 7.90 -8.96
CA TYR A 6 9.35 7.91 -7.96
C TYR A 6 9.36 6.56 -7.25
N ILE A 7 10.52 5.93 -7.20
CA ILE A 7 10.71 4.67 -6.48
C ILE A 7 11.91 4.85 -5.57
N HIS A 8 11.68 4.73 -4.26
CA HIS A 8 12.76 4.89 -3.29
C HIS A 8 13.82 3.80 -3.51
N PRO A 9 15.11 4.14 -3.38
CA PRO A 9 16.18 3.16 -3.63
C PRO A 9 16.10 1.88 -2.82
N ASN A 10 15.54 1.90 -1.61
CA ASN A 10 15.43 0.68 -0.81
C ASN A 10 14.12 -0.05 -0.98
N ALA A 11 13.23 0.42 -1.85
CA ALA A 11 12.00 -0.31 -2.15
C ALA A 11 12.35 -1.57 -2.94
N LYS A 12 11.65 -2.66 -2.60
CA LYS A 12 11.86 -3.95 -3.25
C LYS A 12 10.65 -4.28 -4.10
N ILE A 13 10.83 -4.27 -5.40
CA ILE A 13 9.72 -4.49 -6.34
C ILE A 13 10.04 -5.73 -7.17
N SER A 14 9.10 -6.68 -7.17
CA SER A 14 9.26 -7.88 -7.97
C SER A 14 9.36 -7.53 -9.45
N PRO A 15 10.22 -8.22 -10.22
CA PRO A 15 10.31 -7.98 -11.66
C PRO A 15 9.00 -8.18 -12.41
N SER A 16 8.09 -8.99 -11.88
CA SER A 16 6.79 -9.23 -12.52
C SER A 16 5.73 -8.20 -12.15
N ALA A 17 6.03 -7.29 -11.23
CA ALA A 17 5.08 -6.24 -10.87
C ALA A 17 5.06 -5.16 -11.95
N GLU A 18 3.88 -4.63 -12.23
CA GLU A 18 3.70 -3.56 -13.22
C GLU A 18 3.44 -2.25 -12.48
N ILE A 19 4.30 -1.27 -12.71
CA ILE A 19 4.18 0.05 -12.09
C ILE A 19 3.81 1.04 -13.18
N GLY A 20 2.60 1.58 -13.13
CA GLY A 20 2.16 2.59 -14.08
C GLY A 20 2.82 3.94 -13.83
N PRO A 21 2.45 4.96 -14.62
CA PRO A 21 3.10 6.27 -14.50
C PRO A 21 2.63 7.05 -13.28
N PHE A 22 3.50 7.96 -12.83
CA PHE A 22 3.19 8.92 -11.76
C PHE A 22 2.83 8.25 -10.44
N CYS A 23 3.45 7.09 -10.16
CA CYS A 23 3.31 6.43 -8.86
C CYS A 23 4.42 6.88 -7.93
N TYR A 24 4.14 6.83 -6.63
CA TYR A 24 5.12 7.10 -5.58
C TYR A 24 5.29 5.85 -4.75
N ILE A 25 6.47 5.30 -4.73
CA ILE A 25 6.81 4.12 -3.93
C ILE A 25 7.87 4.56 -2.92
N GLY A 26 7.49 4.61 -1.65
CA GLY A 26 8.37 5.13 -0.61
C GLY A 26 9.37 4.10 -0.09
N GLU A 27 10.07 4.47 0.98
CA GLU A 27 11.04 3.58 1.59
C GLU A 27 10.35 2.45 2.34
N ASP A 28 11.06 1.33 2.47
CA ASP A 28 10.56 0.14 3.19
C ASP A 28 9.26 -0.41 2.62
N VAL A 29 9.10 -0.32 1.31
CA VAL A 29 7.97 -0.93 0.60
C VAL A 29 8.47 -2.17 -0.13
N GLU A 30 7.72 -3.28 0.00
CA GLU A 30 7.97 -4.50 -0.76
C GLU A 30 6.73 -4.84 -1.56
N ILE A 31 6.89 -5.00 -2.86
CA ILE A 31 5.80 -5.33 -3.78
C ILE A 31 6.08 -6.69 -4.41
N GLY A 32 5.18 -7.63 -4.17
CA GLY A 32 5.33 -9.00 -4.63
C GLY A 32 4.99 -9.22 -6.10
N ASP A 33 4.98 -10.49 -6.49
CA ASP A 33 4.82 -10.88 -7.88
C ASP A 33 3.43 -10.53 -8.42
N ASN A 34 3.38 -10.17 -9.68
CA ASN A 34 2.14 -9.97 -10.42
C ASN A 34 1.22 -8.92 -9.80
N CYS A 35 1.79 -8.00 -9.05
CA CYS A 35 1.03 -6.83 -8.58
C CYS A 35 0.95 -5.82 -9.71
N LYS A 36 -0.13 -5.04 -9.72
CA LYS A 36 -0.35 -4.05 -10.76
C LYS A 36 -0.77 -2.72 -10.13
N LEU A 37 0.02 -1.70 -10.36
CA LEU A 37 -0.31 -0.34 -9.98
C LEU A 37 -0.65 0.42 -11.25
N LEU A 38 -1.89 0.99 -11.33
CA LEU A 38 -2.26 1.70 -12.53
C LEU A 38 -1.49 3.02 -12.61
N SER A 39 -2.12 4.13 -12.31
CA SER A 39 -1.40 5.40 -12.33
C SER A 39 -1.72 6.18 -11.05
N HIS A 40 -0.82 7.09 -10.66
CA HIS A 40 -1.07 7.97 -9.51
C HIS A 40 -1.39 7.16 -8.24
N VAL A 41 -0.66 6.09 -8.02
CA VAL A 41 -0.79 5.28 -6.80
C VAL A 41 0.34 5.64 -5.86
N VAL A 42 0.00 5.87 -4.59
CA VAL A 42 0.98 6.20 -3.56
C VAL A 42 1.08 5.03 -2.59
N ILE A 43 2.28 4.50 -2.42
CA ILE A 43 2.53 3.44 -1.44
C ILE A 43 3.63 3.91 -0.51
N LYS A 44 3.30 4.00 0.77
CA LYS A 44 4.25 4.41 1.79
C LYS A 44 4.60 3.22 2.68
N GLY A 45 5.81 3.18 3.14
CA GLY A 45 6.28 2.11 4.01
C GLY A 45 6.31 2.51 5.47
N PRO A 46 6.53 1.53 6.34
CA PRO A 46 6.79 0.12 6.00
C PRO A 46 5.53 -0.62 5.56
N THR A 47 5.56 -1.17 4.36
CA THR A 47 4.41 -1.90 3.81
C THR A 47 4.93 -3.09 3.02
N LYS A 48 4.37 -4.28 3.29
CA LYS A 48 4.68 -5.46 2.51
C LYS A 48 3.42 -5.92 1.78
N ILE A 49 3.51 -6.02 0.46
CA ILE A 49 2.41 -6.39 -0.41
C ILE A 49 2.74 -7.72 -1.05
N ASN A 50 1.91 -8.74 -0.80
CA ASN A 50 2.10 -10.05 -1.39
C ASN A 50 1.61 -10.04 -2.85
N SER A 51 1.55 -11.20 -3.48
CA SER A 51 1.33 -11.30 -4.91
C SER A 51 -0.09 -11.01 -5.35
N GLY A 52 -0.24 -10.58 -6.61
CA GLY A 52 -1.53 -10.53 -7.29
C GLY A 52 -2.43 -9.36 -6.91
N ASN A 53 -1.93 -8.36 -6.21
CA ASN A 53 -2.76 -7.22 -5.82
C ASN A 53 -2.81 -6.17 -6.93
N THR A 54 -3.98 -5.55 -7.09
CA THR A 54 -4.20 -4.51 -8.09
C THR A 54 -4.62 -3.21 -7.39
N PHE A 55 -3.95 -2.12 -7.75
CA PHE A 55 -4.21 -0.81 -7.17
C PHE A 55 -4.63 0.14 -8.28
N TYR A 56 -5.84 0.66 -8.17
CA TYR A 56 -6.35 1.62 -9.15
C TYR A 56 -5.86 3.03 -8.81
N GLN A 57 -6.03 3.94 -9.75
CA GLN A 57 -5.49 5.28 -9.64
C GLN A 57 -6.01 6.04 -8.42
N PHE A 58 -5.15 6.90 -7.88
CA PHE A 58 -5.41 7.73 -6.70
C PHE A 58 -5.59 6.95 -5.42
N SER A 59 -5.18 5.68 -5.39
CA SER A 59 -5.12 4.93 -4.13
C SER A 59 -3.93 5.38 -3.31
N THR A 60 -4.10 5.43 -1.99
CA THR A 60 -3.02 5.74 -1.07
C THR A 60 -2.91 4.61 -0.06
N ILE A 61 -1.80 3.91 -0.08
CA ILE A 61 -1.61 2.69 0.70
C ILE A 61 -0.46 2.91 1.68
N GLY A 62 -0.71 2.59 2.95
CA GLY A 62 0.32 2.70 3.97
C GLY A 62 0.49 4.10 4.53
N GLU A 63 -0.54 4.94 4.42
CA GLU A 63 -0.50 6.29 4.97
C GLU A 63 -0.39 6.23 6.49
N ASP A 64 0.16 7.28 7.09
CA ASP A 64 0.24 7.37 8.54
C ASP A 64 -1.16 7.36 9.14
N THR A 65 -1.30 6.73 10.31
CA THR A 65 -2.58 6.70 10.98
C THR A 65 -3.03 8.12 11.33
N PRO A 66 -4.34 8.42 11.20
CA PRO A 66 -4.85 9.73 11.61
C PRO A 66 -5.07 9.85 13.12
N ASP A 67 -4.73 8.83 13.90
CA ASP A 67 -4.87 8.86 15.35
C ASP A 67 -4.06 10.02 15.92
N LYS A 68 -4.71 10.89 16.70
CA LYS A 68 -4.05 12.03 17.31
C LYS A 68 -2.94 11.64 18.27
N LYS A 69 -2.94 10.41 18.73
CA LYS A 69 -1.90 9.88 19.62
C LYS A 69 -0.68 9.37 18.85
N PHE A 70 -0.75 9.35 17.53
CA PHE A 70 0.38 8.88 16.73
C PHE A 70 1.52 9.89 16.83
N LYS A 71 2.68 9.40 17.24
CA LYS A 71 3.86 10.24 17.45
C LYS A 71 5.03 9.79 16.59
N GLY A 72 4.75 9.21 15.44
CA GLY A 72 5.80 8.74 14.57
C GLY A 72 6.36 7.38 14.96
N GLU A 73 5.65 6.64 15.81
CA GLU A 73 6.07 5.29 16.17
C GLU A 73 6.13 4.40 14.94
N LYS A 74 6.96 3.39 15.01
CA LYS A 74 7.14 2.47 13.90
C LYS A 74 5.89 1.62 13.72
N THR A 75 5.21 1.80 12.61
CA THR A 75 4.01 1.03 12.27
C THR A 75 4.21 0.41 10.91
N SER A 76 3.48 -0.66 10.62
CA SER A 76 3.61 -1.36 9.35
C SER A 76 2.28 -1.86 8.84
N LEU A 77 2.26 -2.20 7.55
CA LEU A 77 1.08 -2.72 6.88
C LEU A 77 1.47 -3.99 6.13
N LEU A 78 0.69 -5.05 6.34
CA LEU A 78 0.85 -6.29 5.60
C LEU A 78 -0.39 -6.52 4.74
N ILE A 79 -0.20 -6.73 3.45
CA ILE A 79 -1.28 -6.99 2.51
C ILE A 79 -1.10 -8.38 1.94
N GLY A 80 -2.15 -9.20 2.05
CA GLY A 80 -2.15 -10.55 1.52
C GLY A 80 -2.22 -10.58 0.01
N GLN A 81 -2.86 -11.61 -0.56
CA GLN A 81 -2.82 -11.86 -2.00
C GLN A 81 -4.15 -11.52 -2.66
N ASN A 82 -4.06 -11.10 -3.92
CA ASN A 82 -5.22 -10.99 -4.82
C ASN A 82 -6.30 -10.05 -4.32
N ASN A 83 -5.88 -8.94 -3.73
CA ASN A 83 -6.82 -7.88 -3.35
C ASN A 83 -6.93 -6.86 -4.47
N ILE A 84 -8.07 -6.19 -4.54
CA ILE A 84 -8.31 -5.12 -5.50
C ILE A 84 -8.65 -3.85 -4.72
N PHE A 85 -7.86 -2.81 -4.96
CA PHE A 85 -8.06 -1.51 -4.33
C PHE A 85 -8.51 -0.55 -5.42
N ARG A 86 -9.80 -0.19 -5.39
CA ARG A 86 -10.37 0.66 -6.42
C ARG A 86 -9.94 2.12 -6.24
N GLU A 87 -10.44 2.98 -7.12
CA GLU A 87 -10.02 4.38 -7.19
C GLU A 87 -10.17 5.10 -5.85
N GLY A 88 -9.14 5.80 -5.46
CA GLY A 88 -9.19 6.69 -4.30
C GLY A 88 -9.27 5.99 -2.95
N VAL A 89 -9.00 4.69 -2.89
CA VAL A 89 -8.98 3.97 -1.61
C VAL A 89 -7.80 4.42 -0.79
N THR A 90 -8.01 4.65 0.52
CA THR A 90 -6.93 4.99 1.45
C THR A 90 -6.85 3.94 2.54
N ILE A 91 -5.69 3.33 2.68
CA ILE A 91 -5.39 2.34 3.72
C ILE A 91 -4.29 2.90 4.61
N HIS A 92 -4.56 2.97 5.91
CA HIS A 92 -3.58 3.46 6.89
C HIS A 92 -2.82 2.31 7.53
N ARG A 93 -1.62 2.61 8.00
CA ARG A 93 -0.85 1.66 8.81
C ARG A 93 -1.45 1.60 10.20
N GLY A 94 -1.15 0.51 10.93
CA GLY A 94 -1.65 0.34 12.28
C GLY A 94 -1.05 1.33 13.28
N THR A 95 -1.69 1.42 14.44
CA THR A 95 -1.17 2.22 15.54
C THR A 95 -0.36 1.33 16.47
N ILE A 96 0.34 1.96 17.40
CA ILE A 96 1.09 1.21 18.41
C ILE A 96 0.15 0.38 19.30
N GLN A 97 -1.09 0.81 19.45
CA GLN A 97 -2.08 0.08 20.24
C GLN A 97 -2.49 -1.23 19.56
N ASP A 98 -2.26 -1.33 18.27
CA ASP A 98 -2.50 -2.54 17.48
C ASP A 98 -1.19 -3.27 17.20
N GLU A 99 -0.23 -3.14 18.13
CA GLU A 99 1.12 -3.69 17.98
C GLU A 99 1.84 -3.12 16.75
N GLY A 100 1.34 -2.00 16.23
CA GLY A 100 1.95 -1.32 15.11
C GLY A 100 1.78 -2.01 13.76
N VAL A 101 0.94 -3.03 13.66
CA VAL A 101 0.75 -3.76 12.41
C VAL A 101 -0.72 -3.79 12.02
N THR A 102 -1.00 -3.38 10.79
CA THR A 102 -2.31 -3.56 10.18
C THR A 102 -2.17 -4.66 9.13
N SER A 103 -3.10 -5.60 9.15
CA SER A 103 -3.06 -6.73 8.22
C SER A 103 -4.32 -6.78 7.39
N ILE A 104 -4.14 -6.98 6.09
CA ILE A 104 -5.23 -7.20 5.14
C ILE A 104 -5.04 -8.62 4.59
N GLY A 105 -6.08 -9.43 4.67
CA GLY A 105 -6.02 -10.79 4.17
C GLY A 105 -6.07 -10.87 2.65
N ASP A 106 -6.63 -11.98 2.15
CA ASP A 106 -6.61 -12.26 0.72
C ASP A 106 -7.97 -12.03 0.08
N ASN A 107 -7.97 -11.76 -1.23
CA ASN A 107 -9.19 -11.75 -2.05
C ASN A 107 -10.23 -10.71 -1.61
N ASN A 108 -9.78 -9.56 -1.12
CA ASN A 108 -10.68 -8.49 -0.75
C ASN A 108 -10.86 -7.50 -1.89
N LEU A 109 -12.04 -6.89 -1.92
CA LEU A 109 -12.32 -5.79 -2.85
C LEU A 109 -12.64 -4.54 -2.02
N PHE A 110 -11.82 -3.50 -2.19
CA PHE A 110 -12.05 -2.21 -1.56
C PHE A 110 -12.68 -1.29 -2.60
N MET A 111 -13.90 -0.84 -2.32
CA MET A 111 -14.65 -0.01 -3.26
C MET A 111 -14.04 1.39 -3.35
N ALA A 112 -14.36 2.08 -4.45
CA ALA A 112 -13.79 3.41 -4.71
C ALA A 112 -14.04 4.38 -3.56
N TYR A 113 -13.02 5.19 -3.27
CA TYR A 113 -13.06 6.28 -2.28
C TYR A 113 -13.40 5.84 -0.87
N THR A 114 -12.99 4.62 -0.50
CA THR A 114 -13.15 4.15 0.88
C THR A 114 -11.91 4.45 1.69
N LEU A 115 -12.13 4.60 3.01
CA LEU A 115 -11.07 4.75 4.00
C LEU A 115 -11.11 3.55 4.92
N SER A 116 -9.99 2.85 5.06
CA SER A 116 -9.92 1.69 5.94
C SER A 116 -8.83 1.88 6.98
N LEU A 117 -9.20 1.67 8.23
CA LEU A 117 -8.30 1.72 9.39
C LEU A 117 -8.25 0.38 10.10
N ILE A 118 -8.88 -0.65 9.55
CA ILE A 118 -9.16 -1.88 10.26
C ILE A 118 -8.40 -3.06 9.70
N HIS A 119 -8.35 -4.12 10.48
CA HIS A 119 -7.79 -5.40 10.08
C HIS A 119 -8.85 -6.19 9.33
N ILE A 120 -8.53 -6.61 8.14
CA ILE A 120 -9.45 -7.38 7.30
C ILE A 120 -8.79 -8.65 6.81
#